data_bb45ab6cdc493eb03d496934b7967967
#
_entry.id   bb45ab6cdc493eb03d496934b7967967
#
_cell.length_a   1.000
_cell.length_b   1.000
_cell.length_c   1.000
_cell.angle_alpha   90.00
_cell.angle_beta   90.00
_cell.angle_gamma   90.00
#
_symmetry.space_group_name_H-M   'P 1'
#
loop_
_entity.id
_entity.type
_entity.pdbx_description
1 polymer ?
#
loop_
_entity_poly.entity_id
_entity_poly.type
_entity_poly.pdbx_seq_one_letter_code
_entity_poly.pdbx_strand_id
1 'polypeptide(L)'
;MAAPFDLVVRGGTVIDGTGGEPREADVAVKDGRIAAVGKIAGAGREEIDARGLAVTPGFVDIHTHYDGQATWDDRFTPSSGHGVTTVLMGNCGVGFAPCRPQDRDTLIKVMEGVEDIPEIVMREGVPWNWQSFPDYLDALAARRCDIDFATQVPHAPLRVFVMGQRGVDREPATAEDMAAMSALVEEGVNAGALGFSTSRSLFHRTSEGALTPTITAAEEELTAIARGLGRAGKGVIQLLDDFADTTTEGSTEFAMLRRLVEASGRPLSFTLLDISIYPNRWQTLLREIDRANRDGLVIRGQVAARPVALLYGLELSFHPFSTCPSYRAVEGLPLAGKLARLRESPMKARLLAEEPVYRNPQMLAFMRSVANMFVLGDPPNYTPPAAERLDARAAALGIPPLEFAYDLLVGGDGRTILFHPGANYTDCSDANMAAMLRDPNTVIALGDGGAHYGLICDASYTTHALTYWMRDRKGERLPLGWTVQQLTDTPARAVGLGDRGRLSPGYKADLNVIDLDRLGVSAPHPVHNLPGGGRRLEQKAEGYRATIVGGQVTYRDGAFTGALPGRLVRGARNGPS
;
A
#
# COMPACT_ATOMS: atom_id res chain seq x y z
N MET A 1 -31.31 32.12 -12.49
CA MET A 1 -31.37 31.38 -11.21
C MET A 1 -30.05 30.67 -11.01
N ALA A 2 -29.50 30.64 -9.79
CA ALA A 2 -28.26 29.88 -9.52
C ALA A 2 -28.52 28.38 -9.75
N ALA A 3 -27.51 27.68 -10.25
CA ALA A 3 -27.60 26.22 -10.44
C ALA A 3 -27.86 25.53 -9.08
N PRO A 4 -28.81 24.59 -8.99
CA PRO A 4 -29.18 23.94 -7.73
C PRO A 4 -28.10 23.01 -7.17
N PHE A 5 -27.16 22.54 -8.03
CA PHE A 5 -26.09 21.63 -7.67
C PHE A 5 -24.70 22.23 -7.98
N ASP A 6 -23.70 21.78 -7.26
CA ASP A 6 -22.31 22.19 -7.49
C ASP A 6 -21.72 21.47 -8.70
N LEU A 7 -22.00 20.16 -8.81
CA LEU A 7 -21.57 19.29 -9.90
C LEU A 7 -22.71 18.33 -10.26
N VAL A 8 -22.86 18.05 -11.55
CA VAL A 8 -23.68 16.95 -12.03
C VAL A 8 -22.90 16.10 -13.03
N VAL A 9 -22.79 14.81 -12.76
CA VAL A 9 -22.26 13.81 -13.69
C VAL A 9 -23.44 13.22 -14.46
N ARG A 10 -23.45 13.32 -15.79
CA ARG A 10 -24.60 13.03 -16.65
C ARG A 10 -24.48 11.70 -17.38
N GLY A 11 -25.53 10.89 -17.30
CA GLY A 11 -25.79 9.74 -18.19
C GLY A 11 -24.74 8.65 -18.14
N GLY A 12 -24.06 8.49 -17.00
CA GLY A 12 -23.05 7.45 -16.82
C GLY A 12 -23.61 6.11 -16.38
N THR A 13 -22.88 5.03 -16.60
CA THR A 13 -23.15 3.73 -15.99
C THR A 13 -22.68 3.78 -14.54
N VAL A 14 -23.62 3.96 -13.62
CA VAL A 14 -23.34 4.07 -12.17
C VAL A 14 -23.15 2.69 -11.57
N ILE A 15 -22.01 2.48 -10.94
CA ILE A 15 -21.65 1.34 -10.08
C ILE A 15 -21.53 1.89 -8.67
N ASP A 16 -22.55 1.74 -7.86
CA ASP A 16 -22.77 2.54 -6.65
C ASP A 16 -21.98 2.12 -5.40
N GLY A 17 -21.10 1.12 -5.51
CA GLY A 17 -20.29 0.63 -4.39
C GLY A 17 -21.00 -0.35 -3.45
N THR A 18 -22.25 -0.74 -3.74
CA THR A 18 -22.99 -1.72 -2.92
C THR A 18 -22.79 -3.18 -3.35
N GLY A 19 -22.08 -3.41 -4.46
CA GLY A 19 -21.92 -4.73 -5.07
C GLY A 19 -23.06 -5.11 -6.03
N GLY A 20 -24.04 -4.23 -6.22
CA GLY A 20 -25.18 -4.44 -7.11
C GLY A 20 -24.85 -4.26 -8.59
N GLU A 21 -25.86 -4.51 -9.44
CA GLU A 21 -25.76 -4.36 -10.88
C GLU A 21 -25.59 -2.90 -11.31
N PRO A 22 -24.75 -2.62 -12.30
CA PRO A 22 -24.59 -1.28 -12.88
C PRO A 22 -25.92 -0.77 -13.48
N ARG A 23 -26.17 0.54 -13.40
CA ARG A 23 -27.34 1.17 -13.98
C ARG A 23 -27.05 2.55 -14.56
N GLU A 24 -27.74 2.93 -15.61
CA GLU A 24 -27.65 4.28 -16.16
C GLU A 24 -28.32 5.31 -15.24
N ALA A 25 -27.56 6.35 -14.84
CA ALA A 25 -28.07 7.43 -14.01
C ALA A 25 -27.17 8.67 -14.07
N ASP A 26 -27.75 9.81 -13.65
CA ASP A 26 -26.98 10.99 -13.28
C ASP A 26 -26.61 10.93 -11.79
N VAL A 27 -25.52 11.62 -11.41
CA VAL A 27 -25.14 11.84 -10.02
C VAL A 27 -25.03 13.34 -9.77
N ALA A 28 -25.85 13.86 -8.85
CA ALA A 28 -25.80 15.26 -8.45
C ALA A 28 -25.08 15.43 -7.12
N VAL A 29 -24.23 16.46 -7.04
CA VAL A 29 -23.43 16.82 -5.87
C VAL A 29 -23.80 18.21 -5.40
N LYS A 30 -23.93 18.35 -4.08
CA LYS A 30 -24.14 19.63 -3.41
C LYS A 30 -23.38 19.64 -2.07
N ASP A 31 -22.69 20.75 -1.78
CA ASP A 31 -21.96 20.95 -0.52
C ASP A 31 -21.02 19.77 -0.18
N GLY A 32 -20.33 19.24 -1.20
CA GLY A 32 -19.38 18.15 -1.06
C GLY A 32 -19.99 16.77 -0.78
N ARG A 33 -21.32 16.61 -0.91
CA ARG A 33 -22.04 15.36 -0.70
C ARG A 33 -22.86 14.98 -1.92
N ILE A 34 -23.12 13.68 -2.08
CA ILE A 34 -24.07 13.16 -3.04
C ILE A 34 -25.46 13.68 -2.64
N ALA A 35 -26.09 14.47 -3.50
CA ALA A 35 -27.44 15.00 -3.27
C ALA A 35 -28.52 14.08 -3.82
N ALA A 36 -28.27 13.50 -5.01
CA ALA A 36 -29.21 12.57 -5.65
C ALA A 36 -28.49 11.68 -6.67
N VAL A 37 -29.06 10.48 -6.91
CA VAL A 37 -28.64 9.55 -7.97
C VAL A 37 -29.89 9.08 -8.72
N GLY A 38 -29.94 9.29 -10.04
CA GLY A 38 -31.12 8.96 -10.89
C GLY A 38 -31.29 9.97 -12.00
N LYS A 39 -32.52 10.24 -12.44
CA LYS A 39 -32.81 11.31 -13.40
C LYS A 39 -32.76 12.67 -12.70
N ILE A 40 -31.79 13.51 -13.07
CA ILE A 40 -31.60 14.83 -12.47
C ILE A 40 -32.04 15.92 -13.46
N ALA A 41 -33.13 16.62 -13.15
CA ALA A 41 -33.64 17.72 -13.98
C ALA A 41 -32.89 19.05 -13.76
N GLY A 42 -32.26 19.22 -12.59
CA GLY A 42 -31.51 20.46 -12.25
C GLY A 42 -30.15 20.52 -12.88
N ALA A 43 -29.68 21.74 -13.20
CA ALA A 43 -28.32 21.98 -13.71
C ALA A 43 -27.28 22.01 -12.58
N GLY A 44 -26.05 21.57 -12.87
CA GLY A 44 -24.87 21.79 -12.04
C GLY A 44 -24.16 23.10 -12.40
N ARG A 45 -23.42 23.69 -11.46
CA ARG A 45 -22.44 24.75 -11.78
C ARG A 45 -21.37 24.21 -12.73
N GLU A 46 -21.01 22.97 -12.55
CA GLU A 46 -20.16 22.17 -13.42
C GLU A 46 -20.93 20.91 -13.84
N GLU A 47 -20.78 20.49 -15.10
CA GLU A 47 -21.38 19.26 -15.59
C GLU A 47 -20.30 18.40 -16.30
N ILE A 48 -20.33 17.09 -16.04
CA ILE A 48 -19.46 16.12 -16.69
C ILE A 48 -20.33 15.16 -17.49
N ASP A 49 -20.11 15.09 -18.80
CA ASP A 49 -20.73 14.08 -19.66
C ASP A 49 -20.04 12.73 -19.43
N ALA A 50 -20.77 11.78 -18.86
CA ALA A 50 -20.30 10.43 -18.57
C ALA A 50 -20.97 9.35 -19.43
N ARG A 51 -21.66 9.73 -20.52
CA ARG A 51 -22.29 8.76 -21.41
C ARG A 51 -21.28 7.78 -22.00
N GLY A 52 -21.53 6.49 -21.83
CA GLY A 52 -20.60 5.40 -22.20
C GLY A 52 -19.43 5.20 -21.21
N LEU A 53 -19.42 5.92 -20.09
CA LEU A 53 -18.40 5.82 -19.05
C LEU A 53 -18.96 5.23 -17.76
N ALA A 54 -18.12 4.55 -17.00
CA ALA A 54 -18.45 4.08 -15.65
C ALA A 54 -18.32 5.23 -14.65
N VAL A 55 -19.28 5.31 -13.72
CA VAL A 55 -19.23 6.24 -12.58
C VAL A 55 -19.23 5.43 -11.30
N THR A 56 -18.12 5.48 -10.56
CA THR A 56 -17.92 4.72 -9.31
C THR A 56 -17.71 5.66 -8.13
N PRO A 57 -17.87 5.21 -6.87
CA PRO A 57 -17.28 5.92 -5.75
C PRO A 57 -15.77 6.02 -5.93
N GLY A 58 -15.16 7.02 -5.30
CA GLY A 58 -13.71 7.09 -5.19
C GLY A 58 -13.16 5.90 -4.40
N PHE A 59 -12.00 5.38 -4.80
CA PHE A 59 -11.40 4.21 -4.15
C PHE A 59 -10.78 4.59 -2.80
N VAL A 60 -10.73 3.60 -1.91
CA VAL A 60 -10.19 3.74 -0.55
C VAL A 60 -9.08 2.74 -0.35
N ASP A 61 -7.86 3.23 -0.11
CA ASP A 61 -6.70 2.39 0.18
C ASP A 61 -6.38 2.45 1.67
N ILE A 62 -6.50 1.32 2.35
CA ILE A 62 -6.34 1.21 3.80
C ILE A 62 -4.96 0.74 4.23
N HIS A 63 -4.02 0.60 3.29
CA HIS A 63 -2.65 0.20 3.60
C HIS A 63 -1.64 0.99 2.77
N THR A 64 -1.17 2.10 3.34
CA THR A 64 -0.22 3.01 2.70
C THR A 64 0.79 3.56 3.72
N HIS A 65 1.87 4.20 3.23
CA HIS A 65 2.99 4.74 4.02
C HIS A 65 3.30 6.20 3.67
N TYR A 66 2.25 6.98 3.43
CA TYR A 66 2.38 8.42 3.15
C TYR A 66 2.76 9.27 4.37
N ASP A 67 3.14 8.67 5.49
CA ASP A 67 3.43 9.34 6.78
C ASP A 67 4.41 10.50 6.67
N GLY A 68 5.45 10.34 5.86
CA GLY A 68 6.38 11.42 5.52
C GLY A 68 5.80 12.33 4.43
N GLN A 69 5.38 11.75 3.29
CA GLN A 69 4.94 12.51 2.13
C GLN A 69 3.79 13.47 2.46
N ALA A 70 2.84 13.08 3.31
CA ALA A 70 1.75 13.93 3.77
C ALA A 70 2.22 15.24 4.45
N THR A 71 3.49 15.31 4.88
CA THR A 71 4.04 16.49 5.55
C THR A 71 4.70 17.47 4.59
N TRP A 72 5.17 17.02 3.41
CA TRP A 72 5.86 17.88 2.43
C TRP A 72 5.17 18.01 1.07
N ASP A 73 4.34 17.06 0.66
CA ASP A 73 3.63 17.08 -0.62
C ASP A 73 2.14 17.36 -0.40
N ASP A 74 1.49 17.95 -1.37
CA ASP A 74 0.04 18.19 -1.40
C ASP A 74 -0.69 17.14 -2.28
N ARG A 75 0.04 16.21 -2.88
CA ARG A 75 -0.49 15.12 -3.70
C ARG A 75 -0.05 13.77 -3.18
N PHE A 76 -1.00 12.86 -3.08
CA PHE A 76 -0.79 11.46 -2.68
C PHE A 76 -0.53 10.58 -3.91
N THR A 77 0.38 11.02 -4.79
CA THR A 77 0.83 10.21 -5.91
C THR A 77 1.76 9.10 -5.41
N PRO A 78 1.68 7.87 -5.99
CA PRO A 78 0.89 7.51 -7.18
C PRO A 78 -0.59 7.18 -6.93
N SER A 79 -1.05 6.96 -5.69
CA SER A 79 -2.41 6.48 -5.39
C SER A 79 -3.52 7.35 -6.00
N SER A 80 -3.40 8.68 -5.88
CA SER A 80 -4.41 9.60 -6.41
C SER A 80 -4.55 9.55 -7.94
N GLY A 81 -3.48 9.16 -8.66
CA GLY A 81 -3.50 8.93 -10.11
C GLY A 81 -4.23 7.65 -10.54
N HIS A 82 -4.60 6.79 -9.59
CA HIS A 82 -5.31 5.52 -9.80
C HIS A 82 -6.73 5.52 -9.23
N GLY A 83 -7.36 6.69 -9.11
CA GLY A 83 -8.75 6.83 -8.65
C GLY A 83 -8.94 6.68 -7.14
N VAL A 84 -7.87 6.61 -6.36
CA VAL A 84 -7.95 6.64 -4.89
C VAL A 84 -8.30 8.06 -4.45
N THR A 85 -9.24 8.18 -3.53
CA THR A 85 -9.73 9.45 -2.97
C THR A 85 -9.56 9.53 -1.46
N THR A 86 -9.20 8.41 -0.84
CA THR A 86 -8.90 8.33 0.60
C THR A 86 -7.83 7.27 0.85
N VAL A 87 -6.81 7.63 1.62
CA VAL A 87 -5.75 6.71 2.06
C VAL A 87 -5.69 6.62 3.58
N LEU A 88 -5.30 5.45 4.11
CA LEU A 88 -4.94 5.25 5.51
C LEU A 88 -3.45 4.91 5.59
N MET A 89 -2.69 5.75 6.29
CA MET A 89 -1.25 5.59 6.52
C MET A 89 -0.93 5.21 7.97
N GLY A 90 0.34 5.04 8.31
CA GLY A 90 0.78 4.55 9.62
C GLY A 90 0.65 3.04 9.74
N ASN A 91 0.77 2.29 8.64
CA ASN A 91 0.70 0.84 8.61
C ASN A 91 2.05 0.21 9.02
N CYS A 92 2.10 -1.11 9.14
CA CYS A 92 3.30 -1.90 9.45
C CYS A 92 4.04 -1.47 10.73
N GLY A 93 3.41 -0.66 11.58
CA GLY A 93 4.00 -0.18 12.82
C GLY A 93 5.15 0.80 12.65
N VAL A 94 5.31 1.42 11.49
CA VAL A 94 6.35 2.41 11.19
C VAL A 94 5.74 3.79 10.88
N GLY A 95 6.52 4.86 11.11
CA GLY A 95 6.06 6.24 10.92
C GLY A 95 6.94 7.24 11.68
N PHE A 96 6.47 8.48 11.83
CA PHE A 96 7.26 9.60 12.35
C PHE A 96 6.70 10.21 13.66
N ALA A 97 5.66 9.60 14.25
CA ALA A 97 5.07 10.09 15.51
C ALA A 97 4.55 8.94 16.39
N PRO A 98 4.66 9.07 17.73
CA PRO A 98 5.31 10.18 18.45
C PRO A 98 6.84 10.14 18.28
N CYS A 99 7.51 11.31 18.40
CA CYS A 99 8.96 11.40 18.21
C CYS A 99 9.59 12.52 19.03
N ARG A 100 10.57 12.20 19.86
CA ARG A 100 11.42 13.21 20.52
C ARG A 100 12.53 13.67 19.55
N PRO A 101 13.06 14.89 19.68
CA PRO A 101 14.11 15.37 18.80
C PRO A 101 15.33 14.45 18.67
N GLN A 102 15.73 13.79 19.76
CA GLN A 102 16.86 12.86 19.76
C GLN A 102 16.58 11.50 19.08
N ASP A 103 15.29 11.16 18.84
CA ASP A 103 14.89 9.87 18.29
C ASP A 103 14.69 9.91 16.75
N ARG A 104 14.81 11.10 16.14
CA ARG A 104 14.56 11.34 14.70
C ARG A 104 15.40 10.44 13.80
N ASP A 105 16.70 10.38 14.05
CA ASP A 105 17.63 9.56 13.26
C ASP A 105 17.28 8.06 13.33
N THR A 106 16.82 7.61 14.49
CA THR A 106 16.36 6.22 14.65
C THR A 106 15.15 5.93 13.78
N LEU A 107 14.13 6.83 13.79
CA LEU A 107 12.94 6.64 12.97
C LEU A 107 13.25 6.75 11.47
N ILE A 108 14.15 7.64 11.05
CA ILE A 108 14.63 7.72 9.67
C ILE A 108 15.27 6.38 9.25
N LYS A 109 16.16 5.80 10.05
CA LYS A 109 16.78 4.51 9.75
C LYS A 109 15.77 3.35 9.67
N VAL A 110 14.75 3.38 10.51
CA VAL A 110 13.66 2.39 10.45
C VAL A 110 12.87 2.55 9.15
N MET A 111 12.43 3.76 8.81
CA MET A 111 11.66 4.03 7.59
C MET A 111 12.47 3.76 6.32
N GLU A 112 13.76 4.12 6.28
CA GLU A 112 14.62 3.82 5.14
C GLU A 112 14.78 2.32 4.92
N GLY A 113 14.95 1.57 5.99
CA GLY A 113 15.20 0.13 5.89
C GLY A 113 13.96 -0.71 5.67
N VAL A 114 12.80 -0.28 6.18
CA VAL A 114 11.51 -0.98 6.03
C VAL A 114 10.81 -0.56 4.74
N GLU A 115 10.74 0.75 4.49
CA GLU A 115 9.90 1.33 3.43
C GLU A 115 10.69 1.80 2.20
N ASP A 116 12.01 1.58 2.15
CA ASP A 116 12.87 2.03 1.03
C ASP A 116 12.69 3.52 0.69
N ILE A 117 12.50 4.35 1.72
CA ILE A 117 12.45 5.81 1.58
C ILE A 117 13.86 6.35 1.83
N PRO A 118 14.53 6.97 0.83
CA PRO A 118 15.91 7.43 1.02
C PRO A 118 16.04 8.44 2.17
N GLU A 119 17.09 8.30 3.00
CA GLU A 119 17.36 9.15 4.15
C GLU A 119 17.30 10.65 3.80
N ILE A 120 17.87 11.06 2.65
CA ILE A 120 17.89 12.46 2.20
C ILE A 120 16.49 13.01 2.01
N VAL A 121 15.53 12.22 1.51
CA VAL A 121 14.14 12.62 1.31
C VAL A 121 13.48 12.95 2.65
N MET A 122 13.72 12.12 3.66
CA MET A 122 13.13 12.29 4.99
C MET A 122 13.80 13.42 5.77
N ARG A 123 15.12 13.59 5.66
CA ARG A 123 15.84 14.68 6.33
C ARG A 123 15.42 16.05 5.81
N GLU A 124 15.19 16.19 4.51
CA GLU A 124 14.81 17.46 3.90
C GLU A 124 13.30 17.68 3.86
N GLY A 125 12.52 16.59 3.77
CA GLY A 125 11.07 16.68 3.60
C GLY A 125 10.30 16.78 4.91
N VAL A 126 10.70 16.06 5.97
CA VAL A 126 9.94 15.99 7.21
C VAL A 126 10.22 17.21 8.09
N PRO A 127 9.23 18.06 8.41
CA PRO A 127 9.46 19.33 9.14
C PRO A 127 9.68 19.15 10.64
N TRP A 128 9.35 17.98 11.21
CA TRP A 128 9.53 17.62 12.62
C TRP A 128 8.98 18.68 13.60
N ASN A 129 7.82 19.26 13.33
CA ASN A 129 7.16 20.26 14.13
C ASN A 129 6.15 19.68 15.15
N TRP A 130 6.35 18.44 15.54
CA TRP A 130 5.57 17.68 16.54
C TRP A 130 6.50 16.89 17.47
N GLN A 131 5.95 16.47 18.62
CA GLN A 131 6.54 15.46 19.50
C GLN A 131 5.53 14.37 19.85
N SER A 132 4.33 14.73 20.27
CA SER A 132 3.26 13.79 20.54
C SER A 132 2.54 13.37 19.25
N PHE A 133 1.74 12.30 19.33
CA PHE A 133 0.89 11.89 18.21
C PHE A 133 -0.25 12.91 17.96
N PRO A 134 -0.93 13.48 18.98
CA PRO A 134 -1.85 14.60 18.76
C PRO A 134 -1.24 15.80 18.04
N ASP A 135 -0.01 16.22 18.38
CA ASP A 135 0.69 17.31 17.67
C ASP A 135 0.89 16.97 16.18
N TYR A 136 1.25 15.73 15.88
CA TYR A 136 1.38 15.25 14.50
C TYR A 136 0.04 15.33 13.75
N LEU A 137 -1.06 14.92 14.38
CA LEU A 137 -2.39 15.09 13.80
C LEU A 137 -2.74 16.56 13.54
N ASP A 138 -2.34 17.48 14.42
CA ASP A 138 -2.56 18.92 14.24
C ASP A 138 -1.72 19.48 13.08
N ALA A 139 -0.46 19.07 12.97
CA ALA A 139 0.40 19.41 11.83
C ALA A 139 -0.20 18.91 10.50
N LEU A 140 -0.71 17.67 10.46
CA LEU A 140 -1.39 17.10 9.29
C LEU A 140 -2.72 17.80 8.98
N ALA A 141 -3.51 18.20 9.99
CA ALA A 141 -4.78 18.89 9.80
C ALA A 141 -4.64 20.28 9.16
N ALA A 142 -3.48 20.90 9.31
CA ALA A 142 -3.16 22.16 8.64
C ALA A 142 -2.95 22.00 7.12
N ARG A 143 -2.72 20.78 6.64
CA ARG A 143 -2.47 20.49 5.21
C ARG A 143 -3.76 20.53 4.38
N ARG A 144 -3.58 20.84 3.10
CA ARG A 144 -4.58 20.72 2.04
C ARG A 144 -3.98 19.82 0.98
N CYS A 145 -4.71 18.77 0.59
CA CYS A 145 -4.20 17.76 -0.31
C CYS A 145 -5.22 17.46 -1.43
N ASP A 146 -4.75 16.74 -2.44
CA ASP A 146 -5.60 16.32 -3.56
C ASP A 146 -6.67 15.30 -3.15
N ILE A 147 -6.38 14.44 -2.15
CA ILE A 147 -7.29 13.43 -1.60
C ILE A 147 -7.34 13.48 -0.07
N ASP A 148 -8.34 12.84 0.53
CA ASP A 148 -8.41 12.64 1.98
C ASP A 148 -7.38 11.62 2.45
N PHE A 149 -6.94 11.79 3.69
CA PHE A 149 -6.01 10.88 4.33
C PHE A 149 -6.31 10.72 5.82
N ALA A 150 -5.95 9.58 6.36
CA ALA A 150 -6.08 9.25 7.77
C ALA A 150 -4.82 8.52 8.23
N THR A 151 -4.61 8.39 9.54
CA THR A 151 -3.42 7.72 10.07
C THR A 151 -3.75 6.86 11.30
N GLN A 152 -2.89 5.89 11.57
CA GLN A 152 -2.88 5.04 12.76
C GLN A 152 -1.68 5.38 13.63
N VAL A 153 -1.72 5.02 14.92
CA VAL A 153 -0.56 5.13 15.82
C VAL A 153 0.40 3.97 15.50
N PRO A 154 1.63 4.24 15.02
CA PRO A 154 2.57 3.18 14.67
C PRO A 154 3.39 2.72 15.88
N HIS A 155 3.62 1.41 16.01
CA HIS A 155 4.22 0.80 17.18
C HIS A 155 5.71 1.13 17.39
N ALA A 156 6.53 1.15 16.31
CA ALA A 156 7.96 1.40 16.46
C ALA A 156 8.26 2.80 17.01
N PRO A 157 7.67 3.90 16.48
CA PRO A 157 7.79 5.22 17.09
C PRO A 157 7.28 5.27 18.53
N LEU A 158 6.13 4.64 18.82
CA LEU A 158 5.56 4.58 20.16
C LEU A 158 6.53 3.92 21.14
N ARG A 159 7.10 2.77 20.78
CA ARG A 159 8.03 2.01 21.61
C ARG A 159 9.33 2.76 21.85
N VAL A 160 9.89 3.40 20.82
CA VAL A 160 11.09 4.26 20.94
C VAL A 160 10.79 5.48 21.80
N PHE A 161 9.62 6.10 21.63
CA PHE A 161 9.22 7.26 22.42
C PHE A 161 9.10 6.94 23.93
N VAL A 162 8.57 5.79 24.31
CA VAL A 162 8.39 5.39 25.72
C VAL A 162 9.69 4.87 26.32
N MET A 163 10.38 3.95 25.61
CA MET A 163 11.49 3.17 26.15
C MET A 163 12.88 3.75 25.78
N GLY A 164 12.95 4.70 24.81
CA GLY A 164 14.21 5.24 24.31
C GLY A 164 15.11 4.15 23.73
N GLN A 165 16.40 4.18 24.08
CA GLN A 165 17.38 3.21 23.59
C GLN A 165 17.02 1.74 23.92
N ARG A 166 16.40 1.48 25.07
CA ARG A 166 15.88 0.15 25.42
C ARG A 166 14.92 -0.40 24.37
N GLY A 167 14.04 0.47 23.84
CA GLY A 167 13.12 0.12 22.75
C GLY A 167 13.85 -0.20 21.45
N VAL A 168 14.87 0.59 21.10
CA VAL A 168 15.74 0.36 19.93
C VAL A 168 16.49 -0.96 20.06
N ASP A 169 16.99 -1.26 21.26
CA ASP A 169 17.72 -2.49 21.57
C ASP A 169 16.80 -3.70 21.75
N ARG A 170 15.50 -3.50 21.61
CA ARG A 170 14.47 -4.55 21.69
C ARG A 170 14.39 -5.23 23.06
N GLU A 171 14.74 -4.51 24.13
CA GLU A 171 14.53 -5.00 25.49
C GLU A 171 13.05 -5.25 25.78
N PRO A 172 12.69 -6.19 26.66
CA PRO A 172 11.32 -6.38 27.10
C PRO A 172 10.75 -5.10 27.73
N ALA A 173 9.49 -4.78 27.39
CA ALA A 173 8.79 -3.68 28.02
C ALA A 173 8.43 -4.03 29.48
N THR A 174 8.62 -3.09 30.40
CA THR A 174 8.16 -3.22 31.77
C THR A 174 6.64 -2.97 31.87
N ALA A 175 6.05 -3.24 33.02
CA ALA A 175 4.62 -2.94 33.26
C ALA A 175 4.32 -1.44 33.10
N GLU A 176 5.26 -0.58 33.52
CA GLU A 176 5.17 0.88 33.37
C GLU A 176 5.27 1.29 31.90
N ASP A 177 6.20 0.71 31.13
CA ASP A 177 6.33 0.95 29.69
C ASP A 177 5.03 0.58 28.97
N MET A 178 4.49 -0.61 29.25
CA MET A 178 3.23 -1.10 28.67
C MET A 178 2.04 -0.20 29.02
N ALA A 179 1.96 0.27 30.27
CA ALA A 179 0.91 1.20 30.69
C ALA A 179 1.03 2.55 29.97
N ALA A 180 2.25 3.07 29.81
CA ALA A 180 2.51 4.32 29.09
C ALA A 180 2.15 4.19 27.60
N MET A 181 2.58 3.12 26.91
CA MET A 181 2.23 2.87 25.50
C MET A 181 0.71 2.76 25.31
N SER A 182 0.03 2.05 26.23
CA SER A 182 -1.42 1.89 26.23
C SER A 182 -2.15 3.23 26.37
N ALA A 183 -1.68 4.11 27.25
CA ALA A 183 -2.25 5.45 27.45
C ALA A 183 -2.03 6.36 26.23
N LEU A 184 -0.83 6.33 25.62
CA LEU A 184 -0.53 7.11 24.43
C LEU A 184 -1.33 6.67 23.20
N VAL A 185 -1.61 5.37 23.07
CA VAL A 185 -2.49 4.88 21.99
C VAL A 185 -3.93 5.31 22.22
N GLU A 186 -4.43 5.25 23.45
CA GLU A 186 -5.75 5.76 23.83
C GLU A 186 -5.86 7.26 23.53
N GLU A 187 -4.84 8.05 23.88
CA GLU A 187 -4.75 9.48 23.58
C GLU A 187 -4.76 9.75 22.07
N GLY A 188 -3.91 9.05 21.30
CA GLY A 188 -3.81 9.21 19.85
C GLY A 188 -5.11 8.89 19.13
N VAL A 189 -5.80 7.81 19.53
CA VAL A 189 -7.10 7.44 18.97
C VAL A 189 -8.19 8.44 19.40
N ASN A 190 -8.14 8.96 20.63
CA ASN A 190 -9.06 10.00 21.07
C ASN A 190 -8.83 11.32 20.36
N ALA A 191 -7.59 11.65 19.99
CA ALA A 191 -7.24 12.80 19.16
C ALA A 191 -7.64 12.63 17.68
N GLY A 192 -7.90 11.40 17.22
CA GLY A 192 -8.43 11.16 15.88
C GLY A 192 -7.67 10.15 15.02
N ALA A 193 -6.70 9.41 15.55
CA ALA A 193 -6.14 8.26 14.85
C ALA A 193 -7.23 7.21 14.58
N LEU A 194 -7.15 6.50 13.44
CA LEU A 194 -8.10 5.44 13.11
C LEU A 194 -7.76 4.10 13.76
N GLY A 195 -6.64 4.01 14.48
CA GLY A 195 -6.26 2.77 15.13
C GLY A 195 -4.79 2.72 15.53
N PHE A 196 -4.29 1.51 15.62
CA PHE A 196 -2.91 1.17 15.97
C PHE A 196 -2.37 0.14 14.97
N SER A 197 -1.09 0.26 14.61
CA SER A 197 -0.44 -0.70 13.74
C SER A 197 0.85 -1.26 14.32
N THR A 198 1.19 -2.51 13.97
CA THR A 198 2.44 -3.16 14.34
C THR A 198 2.95 -4.12 13.27
N SER A 199 4.22 -4.51 13.38
CA SER A 199 4.84 -5.52 12.52
C SER A 199 5.68 -6.51 13.33
N ARG A 200 5.61 -7.78 12.94
CA ARG A 200 6.38 -8.90 13.45
C ARG A 200 7.12 -9.61 12.30
N SER A 201 7.52 -8.86 11.26
CA SER A 201 8.22 -9.42 10.11
C SER A 201 9.74 -9.34 10.23
N LEU A 202 10.43 -10.44 9.97
CA LEU A 202 11.88 -10.54 9.91
C LEU A 202 12.47 -9.85 8.67
N PHE A 203 11.64 -9.54 7.67
CA PHE A 203 12.01 -8.72 6.52
C PHE A 203 12.18 -7.26 6.91
N HIS A 204 11.46 -6.79 7.94
CA HIS A 204 11.53 -5.42 8.42
C HIS A 204 12.81 -5.19 9.24
N ARG A 205 13.72 -4.43 8.65
CA ARG A 205 15.02 -4.08 9.25
C ARG A 205 15.30 -2.59 9.05
N THR A 206 16.12 -2.03 9.92
CA THR A 206 16.67 -0.68 9.71
C THR A 206 17.60 -0.66 8.49
N SER A 207 17.93 0.51 7.98
CA SER A 207 18.92 0.68 6.90
C SER A 207 20.31 0.16 7.27
N GLU A 208 20.60 -0.01 8.56
CA GLU A 208 21.82 -0.64 9.08
C GLU A 208 21.72 -2.17 9.20
N GLY A 209 20.56 -2.76 8.87
CA GLY A 209 20.32 -4.21 8.90
C GLY A 209 19.87 -4.76 10.26
N ALA A 210 19.72 -3.92 11.29
CA ALA A 210 19.17 -4.34 12.57
C ALA A 210 17.65 -4.61 12.44
N LEU A 211 17.12 -5.55 13.22
CA LEU A 211 15.69 -5.80 13.32
C LEU A 211 14.96 -4.57 13.88
N THR A 212 13.71 -4.36 13.46
CA THR A 212 12.88 -3.26 13.96
C THR A 212 12.64 -3.34 15.48
N PRO A 213 12.36 -2.22 16.14
CA PRO A 213 12.08 -2.21 17.59
C PRO A 213 10.92 -3.12 18.02
N THR A 214 9.99 -3.43 17.12
CA THR A 214 8.74 -4.16 17.43
C THR A 214 8.83 -5.67 17.32
N ILE A 215 9.89 -6.21 16.70
CA ILE A 215 9.96 -7.63 16.33
C ILE A 215 9.89 -8.58 17.55
N THR A 216 10.39 -8.13 18.71
CA THR A 216 10.40 -8.90 19.96
C THR A 216 9.30 -8.49 20.92
N ALA A 217 8.37 -7.61 20.51
CA ALA A 217 7.27 -7.21 21.37
C ALA A 217 6.46 -8.44 21.80
N ALA A 218 6.37 -8.65 23.11
CA ALA A 218 5.64 -9.78 23.68
C ALA A 218 4.12 -9.61 23.54
N GLU A 219 3.38 -10.69 23.66
CA GLU A 219 1.91 -10.65 23.60
C GLU A 219 1.31 -9.74 24.67
N GLU A 220 1.92 -9.69 25.86
CA GLU A 220 1.49 -8.84 26.96
C GLU A 220 1.56 -7.34 26.59
N GLU A 221 2.62 -6.92 25.88
CA GLU A 221 2.78 -5.56 25.38
C GLU A 221 1.67 -5.24 24.36
N LEU A 222 1.48 -6.09 23.36
CA LEU A 222 0.44 -5.92 22.36
C LEU A 222 -0.96 -5.90 22.97
N THR A 223 -1.21 -6.76 23.99
CA THR A 223 -2.48 -6.82 24.70
C THR A 223 -2.73 -5.55 25.52
N ALA A 224 -1.70 -5.00 26.19
CA ALA A 224 -1.81 -3.75 26.92
C ALA A 224 -2.17 -2.59 25.98
N ILE A 225 -1.52 -2.50 24.82
CA ILE A 225 -1.81 -1.51 23.78
C ILE A 225 -3.23 -1.70 23.23
N ALA A 226 -3.63 -2.92 22.91
CA ALA A 226 -4.97 -3.24 22.41
C ALA A 226 -6.07 -2.84 23.42
N ARG A 227 -5.84 -3.02 24.72
CA ARG A 227 -6.75 -2.53 25.77
C ARG A 227 -6.86 -0.99 25.78
N GLY A 228 -5.81 -0.25 25.37
CA GLY A 228 -5.89 1.20 25.16
C GLY A 228 -6.93 1.57 24.10
N LEU A 229 -6.94 0.86 22.96
CA LEU A 229 -8.00 1.01 21.96
C LEU A 229 -9.39 0.62 22.51
N GLY A 230 -9.44 -0.45 23.30
CA GLY A 230 -10.67 -0.90 23.97
C GLY A 230 -11.27 0.19 24.88
N ARG A 231 -10.44 0.87 25.70
CA ARG A 231 -10.88 2.00 26.53
C ARG A 231 -11.35 3.20 25.71
N ALA A 232 -10.66 3.50 24.59
CA ALA A 232 -11.12 4.53 23.65
C ALA A 232 -12.46 4.16 22.96
N GLY A 233 -12.84 2.88 22.94
CA GLY A 233 -14.08 2.36 22.34
C GLY A 233 -14.14 2.51 20.81
N LYS A 234 -13.03 2.80 20.15
CA LYS A 234 -12.95 3.08 18.70
C LYS A 234 -11.57 2.72 18.15
N GLY A 235 -11.41 2.75 16.83
CA GLY A 235 -10.19 2.41 16.12
C GLY A 235 -10.11 0.93 15.75
N VAL A 236 -9.13 0.58 14.93
CA VAL A 236 -8.83 -0.77 14.44
C VAL A 236 -7.39 -1.15 14.77
N ILE A 237 -7.09 -2.45 14.77
CA ILE A 237 -5.72 -2.97 14.87
C ILE A 237 -5.29 -3.43 13.48
N GLN A 238 -4.15 -2.98 13.01
CA GLN A 238 -3.51 -3.48 11.80
C GLN A 238 -2.20 -4.18 12.16
N LEU A 239 -1.93 -5.32 11.53
CA LEU A 239 -0.74 -6.11 11.84
C LEU A 239 -0.16 -6.75 10.58
N LEU A 240 1.18 -6.73 10.47
CA LEU A 240 1.94 -7.61 9.59
C LEU A 240 2.65 -8.66 10.45
N ASP A 241 2.47 -9.95 10.14
CA ASP A 241 3.16 -11.06 10.79
C ASP A 241 3.64 -12.05 9.73
N ASP A 242 4.83 -12.60 9.91
CA ASP A 242 5.35 -13.64 9.03
C ASP A 242 4.68 -15.00 9.26
N PHE A 243 3.95 -15.18 10.37
CA PHE A 243 3.35 -16.45 10.78
C PHE A 243 4.36 -17.59 10.68
N ALA A 244 5.56 -17.39 11.26
CA ALA A 244 6.74 -18.19 10.99
C ALA A 244 6.70 -19.62 11.56
N ASP A 245 5.74 -19.93 12.44
CA ASP A 245 5.58 -21.31 12.97
C ASP A 245 5.07 -22.25 11.87
N THR A 246 5.99 -23.04 11.34
CA THR A 246 5.70 -24.01 10.28
C THR A 246 4.99 -25.25 10.81
N THR A 247 5.01 -25.51 12.12
CA THR A 247 4.40 -26.70 12.73
C THR A 247 2.89 -26.55 12.84
N THR A 248 2.38 -25.33 12.94
CA THR A 248 0.97 -25.02 13.11
C THR A 248 0.37 -24.25 11.92
N GLU A 249 1.16 -24.04 10.84
CA GLU A 249 0.75 -23.24 9.67
C GLU A 249 0.21 -21.84 10.06
N GLY A 250 0.80 -21.24 11.12
CA GLY A 250 0.44 -19.92 11.62
C GLY A 250 -0.75 -19.89 12.61
N SER A 251 -1.33 -21.03 12.99
CA SER A 251 -2.47 -21.04 13.93
C SER A 251 -2.08 -20.54 15.32
N THR A 252 -0.85 -20.76 15.77
CA THR A 252 -0.35 -20.29 17.07
C THR A 252 -0.31 -18.77 17.11
N GLU A 253 0.28 -18.14 16.08
CA GLU A 253 0.31 -16.67 15.97
C GLU A 253 -1.10 -16.10 15.80
N PHE A 254 -1.95 -16.76 14.99
CA PHE A 254 -3.35 -16.33 14.84
C PHE A 254 -4.11 -16.38 16.17
N ALA A 255 -3.86 -17.37 17.02
CA ALA A 255 -4.47 -17.42 18.35
C ALA A 255 -4.11 -16.20 19.22
N MET A 256 -2.89 -15.65 19.07
CA MET A 256 -2.53 -14.36 19.70
C MET A 256 -3.38 -13.22 19.12
N LEU A 257 -3.55 -13.11 17.80
CA LEU A 257 -4.39 -12.08 17.18
C LEU A 257 -5.82 -12.14 17.72
N ARG A 258 -6.37 -13.33 17.83
CA ARG A 258 -7.68 -13.57 18.43
C ARG A 258 -7.78 -12.99 19.83
N ARG A 259 -6.80 -13.29 20.71
CA ARG A 259 -6.77 -12.75 22.09
C ARG A 259 -6.64 -11.23 22.15
N LEU A 260 -5.94 -10.60 21.20
CA LEU A 260 -5.89 -9.13 21.08
C LEU A 260 -7.28 -8.53 20.81
N VAL A 261 -8.05 -9.15 19.90
CA VAL A 261 -9.42 -8.73 19.58
C VAL A 261 -10.34 -8.96 20.77
N GLU A 262 -10.26 -10.10 21.44
CA GLU A 262 -11.01 -10.42 22.66
C GLU A 262 -10.72 -9.41 23.79
N ALA A 263 -9.44 -9.07 23.99
CA ALA A 263 -9.02 -8.14 25.05
C ALA A 263 -9.42 -6.68 24.80
N SER A 264 -9.51 -6.29 23.53
CA SER A 264 -9.81 -4.91 23.12
C SER A 264 -11.27 -4.68 22.75
N GLY A 265 -11.98 -5.71 22.29
CA GLY A 265 -13.27 -5.58 21.61
C GLY A 265 -13.18 -4.77 20.30
N ARG A 266 -11.98 -4.68 19.68
CA ARG A 266 -11.75 -3.86 18.47
C ARG A 266 -11.46 -4.74 17.26
N PRO A 267 -11.90 -4.32 16.05
CA PRO A 267 -11.58 -5.03 14.82
C PRO A 267 -10.08 -5.11 14.58
N LEU A 268 -9.65 -6.21 13.94
CA LEU A 268 -8.27 -6.41 13.51
C LEU A 268 -8.21 -6.79 12.03
N SER A 269 -7.22 -6.27 11.33
CA SER A 269 -6.85 -6.76 10.00
C SER A 269 -5.35 -7.05 9.94
N PHE A 270 -4.97 -8.06 9.15
CA PHE A 270 -3.57 -8.43 8.96
C PHE A 270 -3.29 -8.79 7.50
N THR A 271 -2.03 -8.67 7.08
CA THR A 271 -1.59 -9.02 5.73
C THR A 271 -1.66 -10.52 5.51
N LEU A 272 -2.51 -10.96 4.58
CA LEU A 272 -2.72 -12.36 4.22
C LEU A 272 -2.08 -12.65 2.87
N LEU A 273 -1.09 -13.54 2.85
CA LEU A 273 -0.28 -13.86 1.68
C LEU A 273 -0.26 -15.35 1.38
N ASP A 274 -0.29 -15.69 0.09
CA ASP A 274 0.11 -17.00 -0.44
C ASP A 274 1.61 -16.98 -0.71
N ILE A 275 2.40 -17.71 0.07
CA ILE A 275 3.86 -17.79 -0.03
C ILE A 275 4.26 -19.21 -0.33
N SER A 276 5.05 -19.43 -1.39
CA SER A 276 5.38 -20.77 -1.92
C SER A 276 6.06 -21.70 -0.90
N ILE A 277 6.86 -21.17 0.02
CA ILE A 277 7.51 -21.98 1.07
C ILE A 277 6.54 -22.41 2.19
N TYR A 278 5.31 -21.87 2.20
CA TYR A 278 4.25 -22.19 3.17
C TYR A 278 2.92 -22.41 2.45
N PRO A 279 2.79 -23.46 1.65
CA PRO A 279 1.72 -23.59 0.65
C PRO A 279 0.31 -23.71 1.22
N ASN A 280 0.15 -24.13 2.49
CA ASN A 280 -1.16 -24.32 3.12
C ASN A 280 -1.52 -23.22 4.15
N ARG A 281 -0.60 -22.29 4.41
CA ARG A 281 -0.77 -21.29 5.46
C ARG A 281 -1.98 -20.39 5.22
N TRP A 282 -2.12 -19.85 4.02
CA TRP A 282 -3.23 -18.95 3.72
C TRP A 282 -4.61 -19.61 3.90
N GLN A 283 -4.76 -20.91 3.54
CA GLN A 283 -6.02 -21.65 3.78
C GLN A 283 -6.27 -21.85 5.29
N THR A 284 -5.21 -22.15 6.04
CA THR A 284 -5.30 -22.30 7.50
C THR A 284 -5.74 -20.99 8.13
N LEU A 285 -5.11 -19.87 7.76
CA LEU A 285 -5.46 -18.56 8.27
C LEU A 285 -6.89 -18.15 7.88
N LEU A 286 -7.37 -18.42 6.66
CA LEU A 286 -8.77 -18.17 6.28
C LEU A 286 -9.75 -18.97 7.15
N ARG A 287 -9.46 -20.24 7.43
CA ARG A 287 -10.30 -21.04 8.35
C ARG A 287 -10.32 -20.48 9.77
N GLU A 288 -9.19 -19.99 10.26
CA GLU A 288 -9.12 -19.38 11.59
C GLU A 288 -9.87 -18.03 11.64
N ILE A 289 -9.76 -17.20 10.58
CA ILE A 289 -10.56 -15.96 10.45
C ILE A 289 -12.05 -16.28 10.47
N ASP A 290 -12.49 -17.24 9.66
CA ASP A 290 -13.90 -17.63 9.58
C ASP A 290 -14.41 -18.14 10.96
N ARG A 291 -13.62 -18.94 11.67
CA ARG A 291 -13.95 -19.39 13.03
C ARG A 291 -14.08 -18.21 14.00
N ALA A 292 -13.10 -17.30 14.01
CA ALA A 292 -13.11 -16.12 14.88
C ALA A 292 -14.33 -15.23 14.60
N ASN A 293 -14.66 -15.00 13.33
CA ASN A 293 -15.81 -14.17 12.96
C ASN A 293 -17.15 -14.81 13.31
N ARG A 294 -17.28 -16.16 13.24
CA ARG A 294 -18.46 -16.88 13.74
C ARG A 294 -18.62 -16.77 15.26
N ASP A 295 -17.51 -16.65 15.98
CA ASP A 295 -17.52 -16.44 17.44
C ASP A 295 -17.79 -14.97 17.83
N GLY A 296 -18.09 -14.09 16.83
CA GLY A 296 -18.45 -12.68 17.04
C GLY A 296 -17.27 -11.71 17.08
N LEU A 297 -16.05 -12.18 16.80
CA LEU A 297 -14.89 -11.32 16.63
C LEU A 297 -14.88 -10.72 15.19
N VAL A 298 -14.19 -9.60 15.00
CA VAL A 298 -14.05 -8.99 13.68
C VAL A 298 -12.58 -9.02 13.28
N ILE A 299 -12.20 -10.04 12.52
CA ILE A 299 -10.85 -10.21 11.97
C ILE A 299 -10.94 -10.32 10.44
N ARG A 300 -10.04 -9.63 9.71
CA ARG A 300 -9.98 -9.66 8.25
C ARG A 300 -8.57 -9.87 7.74
N GLY A 301 -8.44 -10.64 6.63
CA GLY A 301 -7.21 -10.71 5.86
C GLY A 301 -7.15 -9.56 4.85
N GLN A 302 -6.05 -8.81 4.83
CA GLN A 302 -5.74 -7.85 3.77
C GLN A 302 -5.07 -8.60 2.62
N VAL A 303 -5.63 -8.55 1.43
CA VAL A 303 -5.13 -9.26 0.25
C VAL A 303 -4.80 -8.27 -0.86
N ALA A 304 -3.60 -8.39 -1.42
CA ALA A 304 -3.23 -7.62 -2.62
C ALA A 304 -3.96 -8.18 -3.85
N ALA A 305 -4.51 -7.29 -4.68
CA ALA A 305 -5.18 -7.68 -5.92
C ALA A 305 -4.21 -8.00 -7.08
N ARG A 306 -2.93 -8.09 -6.80
CA ARG A 306 -1.87 -8.51 -7.74
C ARG A 306 -0.75 -9.23 -6.98
N PRO A 307 0.18 -9.93 -7.67
CA PRO A 307 1.33 -10.52 -7.01
C PRO A 307 2.10 -9.47 -6.20
N VAL A 308 2.43 -9.78 -4.96
CA VAL A 308 3.36 -8.99 -4.15
C VAL A 308 4.76 -9.27 -4.65
N ALA A 309 5.44 -8.26 -5.17
CA ALA A 309 6.66 -8.46 -5.93
C ALA A 309 7.63 -7.30 -5.76
N LEU A 310 8.92 -7.58 -5.98
CA LEU A 310 9.94 -6.54 -6.11
C LEU A 310 10.32 -6.33 -7.58
N LEU A 311 10.61 -5.08 -7.92
CA LEU A 311 11.10 -4.65 -9.23
C LEU A 311 12.60 -4.38 -9.15
N TYR A 312 13.34 -4.88 -10.13
CA TYR A 312 14.80 -4.76 -10.19
C TYR A 312 15.23 -4.11 -11.51
N GLY A 313 16.19 -3.19 -11.43
CA GLY A 313 16.71 -2.48 -12.61
C GLY A 313 17.90 -1.59 -12.28
N LEU A 314 18.65 -1.15 -13.29
CA LEU A 314 19.86 -0.32 -13.11
C LEU A 314 19.56 1.08 -12.57
N GLU A 315 18.34 1.56 -12.68
CA GLU A 315 17.87 2.83 -12.12
C GLU A 315 16.96 2.64 -10.90
N LEU A 316 16.81 1.41 -10.38
CA LEU A 316 16.01 1.06 -9.21
C LEU A 316 16.88 0.87 -7.96
N SER A 317 16.26 0.63 -6.79
CA SER A 317 17.00 0.45 -5.54
C SER A 317 17.89 -0.77 -5.56
N PHE A 318 17.43 -1.85 -6.21
CA PHE A 318 18.18 -3.10 -6.28
C PHE A 318 18.13 -3.76 -7.66
N HIS A 319 19.08 -4.65 -7.88
CA HIS A 319 19.12 -5.67 -8.92
C HIS A 319 20.09 -6.77 -8.49
N PRO A 320 20.17 -7.95 -9.15
CA PRO A 320 20.99 -9.08 -8.70
C PRO A 320 22.49 -8.78 -8.43
N PHE A 321 23.02 -7.69 -8.96
CA PHE A 321 24.41 -7.29 -8.85
C PHE A 321 24.64 -6.03 -7.99
N SER A 322 23.60 -5.36 -7.52
CA SER A 322 23.69 -4.05 -6.84
C SER A 322 24.56 -4.07 -5.59
N THR A 323 24.72 -5.24 -4.94
CA THR A 323 25.52 -5.40 -3.73
C THR A 323 26.90 -6.03 -4.00
N CYS A 324 27.26 -6.24 -5.26
CA CYS A 324 28.60 -6.70 -5.66
C CYS A 324 29.62 -5.56 -5.56
N PRO A 325 30.85 -5.81 -5.03
CA PRO A 325 31.87 -4.77 -4.88
C PRO A 325 32.19 -4.03 -6.18
N SER A 326 32.29 -4.74 -7.30
CA SER A 326 32.56 -4.11 -8.61
C SER A 326 31.43 -3.23 -9.12
N TYR A 327 30.15 -3.55 -8.81
CA TYR A 327 29.02 -2.70 -9.16
C TYR A 327 29.01 -1.40 -8.35
N ARG A 328 29.36 -1.47 -7.07
CA ARG A 328 29.43 -0.30 -6.21
C ARG A 328 30.38 0.79 -6.72
N ALA A 329 31.42 0.41 -7.47
CA ALA A 329 32.33 1.37 -8.11
C ALA A 329 31.69 2.18 -9.23
N VAL A 330 30.55 1.74 -9.78
CA VAL A 330 29.84 2.38 -10.90
C VAL A 330 28.42 2.83 -10.53
N GLU A 331 27.96 2.49 -9.34
CA GLU A 331 26.59 2.74 -8.85
C GLU A 331 26.17 4.22 -8.96
N GLY A 332 27.05 5.15 -8.62
CA GLY A 332 26.79 6.59 -8.66
C GLY A 332 26.82 7.23 -10.06
N LEU A 333 27.17 6.47 -11.10
CA LEU A 333 27.23 7.01 -12.46
C LEU A 333 25.81 7.20 -13.05
N PRO A 334 25.60 8.20 -13.93
CA PRO A 334 24.42 8.25 -14.78
C PRO A 334 24.26 6.96 -15.60
N LEU A 335 23.03 6.60 -15.98
CA LEU A 335 22.72 5.32 -16.65
C LEU A 335 23.64 5.05 -17.86
N ALA A 336 23.88 6.06 -18.72
CA ALA A 336 24.77 5.91 -19.87
C ALA A 336 26.20 5.54 -19.45
N GLY A 337 26.71 6.13 -18.36
CA GLY A 337 28.02 5.82 -17.79
C GLY A 337 28.06 4.43 -17.18
N LYS A 338 27.00 4.03 -16.45
CA LYS A 338 26.87 2.64 -15.95
C LYS A 338 26.92 1.64 -17.08
N LEU A 339 26.14 1.84 -18.14
CA LEU A 339 26.06 0.95 -19.29
C LEU A 339 27.40 0.83 -20.02
N ALA A 340 28.12 1.96 -20.21
CA ALA A 340 29.44 1.93 -20.82
C ALA A 340 30.40 1.02 -20.04
N ARG A 341 30.39 1.11 -18.71
CA ARG A 341 31.26 0.28 -17.83
C ARG A 341 30.78 -1.17 -17.75
N LEU A 342 29.47 -1.39 -17.61
CA LEU A 342 28.91 -2.74 -17.49
C LEU A 342 29.04 -3.55 -18.79
N ARG A 343 29.11 -2.92 -19.95
CA ARG A 343 29.31 -3.59 -21.25
C ARG A 343 30.76 -4.03 -21.51
N GLU A 344 31.70 -3.63 -20.69
CA GLU A 344 33.07 -4.13 -20.78
C GLU A 344 33.14 -5.62 -20.40
N SER A 345 33.70 -6.48 -21.27
CA SER A 345 33.79 -7.92 -21.02
C SER A 345 34.43 -8.30 -19.67
N PRO A 346 35.51 -7.64 -19.19
CA PRO A 346 36.05 -7.93 -17.86
C PRO A 346 35.08 -7.65 -16.72
N MET A 347 34.16 -6.65 -16.88
CA MET A 347 33.18 -6.29 -15.87
C MET A 347 32.10 -7.37 -15.74
N LYS A 348 31.56 -7.87 -16.87
CA LYS A 348 30.59 -8.98 -16.87
C LYS A 348 31.16 -10.20 -16.16
N ALA A 349 32.35 -10.66 -16.57
CA ALA A 349 32.98 -11.84 -15.97
C ALA A 349 33.20 -11.68 -14.47
N ARG A 350 33.61 -10.49 -14.03
CA ARG A 350 33.82 -10.19 -12.61
C ARG A 350 32.52 -10.23 -11.82
N LEU A 351 31.50 -9.54 -12.25
CA LEU A 351 30.19 -9.49 -11.56
C LEU A 351 29.50 -10.85 -11.48
N LEU A 352 29.67 -11.70 -12.48
CA LEU A 352 29.15 -13.07 -12.44
C LEU A 352 29.88 -13.96 -11.44
N ALA A 353 31.16 -13.69 -11.15
CA ALA A 353 31.97 -14.44 -10.23
C ALA A 353 31.99 -13.88 -8.80
N GLU A 354 31.59 -12.63 -8.58
CA GLU A 354 31.60 -11.98 -7.28
C GLU A 354 30.50 -12.48 -6.35
N GLU A 355 30.86 -12.68 -5.07
CA GLU A 355 29.89 -12.88 -4.00
C GLU A 355 29.37 -11.51 -3.52
N PRO A 356 28.06 -11.29 -3.58
CA PRO A 356 27.45 -10.06 -3.12
C PRO A 356 27.45 -9.99 -1.59
N VAL A 357 27.54 -8.77 -1.03
CA VAL A 357 27.53 -8.52 0.41
C VAL A 357 26.41 -7.56 0.76
N TYR A 358 25.44 -8.01 1.56
CA TYR A 358 24.34 -7.18 2.01
C TYR A 358 23.95 -7.48 3.47
N ARG A 359 23.51 -6.44 4.18
CA ARG A 359 23.22 -6.52 5.62
C ARG A 359 21.94 -7.28 5.96
N ASN A 360 20.99 -7.34 5.02
CA ASN A 360 19.76 -8.12 5.15
C ASN A 360 19.89 -9.42 4.36
N PRO A 361 20.12 -10.58 5.04
CA PRO A 361 20.36 -11.85 4.37
C PRO A 361 19.11 -12.38 3.63
N GLN A 362 17.89 -12.07 4.11
CA GLN A 362 16.66 -12.45 3.45
C GLN A 362 16.51 -11.70 2.12
N MET A 363 16.73 -10.38 2.13
CA MET A 363 16.71 -9.56 0.93
C MET A 363 17.81 -9.99 -0.04
N LEU A 364 19.01 -10.30 0.44
CA LEU A 364 20.10 -10.80 -0.41
C LEU A 364 19.71 -12.10 -1.11
N ALA A 365 19.17 -13.07 -0.37
CA ALA A 365 18.71 -14.34 -0.93
C ALA A 365 17.60 -14.10 -1.98
N PHE A 366 16.68 -13.19 -1.71
CA PHE A 366 15.61 -12.83 -2.63
C PHE A 366 16.16 -12.17 -3.91
N MET A 367 17.07 -11.20 -3.81
CA MET A 367 17.70 -10.56 -4.97
C MET A 367 18.48 -11.56 -5.85
N ARG A 368 19.06 -12.60 -5.26
CA ARG A 368 19.84 -13.62 -5.98
C ARG A 368 18.99 -14.75 -6.57
N SER A 369 17.73 -14.83 -6.22
CA SER A 369 16.79 -15.83 -6.73
C SER A 369 16.31 -15.49 -8.16
N VAL A 370 17.26 -15.19 -9.05
CA VAL A 370 17.01 -14.73 -10.43
C VAL A 370 16.21 -15.73 -11.28
N ALA A 371 16.31 -17.01 -10.97
CA ALA A 371 15.55 -18.06 -11.64
C ALA A 371 14.05 -17.80 -11.63
N ASN A 372 13.53 -17.22 -10.55
CA ASN A 372 12.10 -16.97 -10.34
C ASN A 372 11.62 -15.60 -10.87
N MET A 373 12.49 -14.83 -11.49
CA MET A 373 12.15 -13.53 -12.04
C MET A 373 11.57 -13.63 -13.45
N PHE A 374 10.95 -12.54 -13.87
CA PHE A 374 10.40 -12.32 -15.20
C PHE A 374 10.83 -10.95 -15.72
N VAL A 375 10.66 -10.69 -17.01
CA VAL A 375 10.71 -9.33 -17.55
C VAL A 375 9.31 -8.74 -17.43
N LEU A 376 9.18 -7.56 -16.81
CA LEU A 376 7.88 -6.95 -16.56
C LEU A 376 7.14 -6.57 -17.86
N GLY A 377 7.87 -6.04 -18.86
CA GLY A 377 7.30 -5.61 -20.13
C GLY A 377 6.65 -4.22 -20.09
N ASP A 378 6.19 -3.77 -21.26
CA ASP A 378 5.38 -2.56 -21.44
C ASP A 378 4.34 -2.82 -22.54
N PRO A 379 3.04 -2.90 -22.23
CA PRO A 379 2.44 -2.75 -20.90
C PRO A 379 2.91 -3.84 -19.90
N PRO A 380 2.86 -3.54 -18.60
CA PRO A 380 3.37 -4.47 -17.59
C PRO A 380 2.48 -5.72 -17.48
N ASN A 381 3.11 -6.89 -17.48
CA ASN A 381 2.43 -8.16 -17.24
C ASN A 381 2.76 -8.68 -15.83
N TYR A 382 1.80 -8.59 -14.90
CA TYR A 382 1.96 -9.05 -13.53
C TYR A 382 1.63 -10.54 -13.32
N THR A 383 1.14 -11.22 -14.35
CA THR A 383 0.82 -12.65 -14.32
C THR A 383 1.42 -13.41 -15.52
N PRO A 384 2.76 -13.30 -15.72
CA PRO A 384 3.43 -13.94 -16.83
C PRO A 384 3.43 -15.46 -16.67
N PRO A 385 3.25 -16.26 -17.76
CA PRO A 385 3.25 -17.71 -17.68
C PRO A 385 4.63 -18.25 -17.29
N ALA A 386 4.68 -19.46 -16.72
CA ALA A 386 5.91 -20.11 -16.27
C ALA A 386 7.00 -20.20 -17.37
N ALA A 387 6.61 -20.31 -18.65
CA ALA A 387 7.54 -20.34 -19.78
C ALA A 387 8.33 -19.01 -19.97
N GLU A 388 7.84 -17.92 -19.44
CA GLU A 388 8.51 -16.61 -19.47
C GLU A 388 9.45 -16.37 -18.28
N ARG A 389 9.49 -17.29 -17.31
CA ARG A 389 10.40 -17.23 -16.18
C ARG A 389 11.85 -17.28 -16.64
N LEU A 390 12.74 -16.54 -15.98
CA LEU A 390 14.13 -16.39 -16.43
C LEU A 390 14.87 -17.72 -16.53
N ASP A 391 14.64 -18.67 -15.60
CA ASP A 391 15.25 -20.00 -15.69
C ASP A 391 14.83 -20.77 -16.94
N ALA A 392 13.53 -20.75 -17.29
CA ALA A 392 13.02 -21.43 -18.47
C ALA A 392 13.59 -20.80 -19.77
N ARG A 393 13.65 -19.48 -19.82
CA ARG A 393 14.22 -18.74 -20.96
C ARG A 393 15.74 -18.92 -21.08
N ALA A 394 16.46 -18.89 -19.96
CA ALA A 394 17.91 -19.12 -19.92
C ALA A 394 18.25 -20.55 -20.36
N ALA A 395 17.49 -21.55 -19.90
CA ALA A 395 17.65 -22.94 -20.32
C ALA A 395 17.46 -23.12 -21.84
N ALA A 396 16.47 -22.44 -22.43
CA ALA A 396 16.24 -22.46 -23.88
C ALA A 396 17.43 -21.84 -24.67
N LEU A 397 18.19 -20.95 -24.05
CA LEU A 397 19.39 -20.32 -24.63
C LEU A 397 20.69 -21.08 -24.27
N GLY A 398 20.63 -22.05 -23.36
CA GLY A 398 21.81 -22.78 -22.89
C GLY A 398 22.79 -21.98 -22.04
N ILE A 399 22.29 -20.95 -21.31
CA ILE A 399 23.10 -20.06 -20.46
C ILE A 399 22.57 -20.06 -19.01
N PRO A 400 23.44 -19.73 -18.01
CA PRO A 400 23.01 -19.62 -16.63
C PRO A 400 21.96 -18.48 -16.44
N PRO A 401 20.94 -18.65 -15.57
CA PRO A 401 19.93 -17.61 -15.31
C PRO A 401 20.51 -16.26 -14.85
N LEU A 402 21.59 -16.27 -14.03
CA LEU A 402 22.26 -15.06 -13.57
C LEU A 402 22.94 -14.30 -14.73
N GLU A 403 23.55 -15.01 -15.67
CA GLU A 403 24.12 -14.41 -16.87
C GLU A 403 23.03 -13.81 -17.75
N PHE A 404 21.91 -14.53 -17.92
CA PHE A 404 20.77 -14.04 -18.69
C PHE A 404 20.16 -12.77 -18.06
N ALA A 405 20.02 -12.73 -16.73
CA ALA A 405 19.58 -11.53 -16.01
C ALA A 405 20.52 -10.34 -16.24
N TYR A 406 21.84 -10.58 -16.26
CA TYR A 406 22.82 -9.56 -16.58
C TYR A 406 22.61 -8.99 -17.98
N ASP A 407 22.51 -9.87 -18.98
CA ASP A 407 22.37 -9.46 -20.38
C ASP A 407 21.06 -8.70 -20.63
N LEU A 408 19.98 -9.06 -19.92
CA LEU A 408 18.72 -8.31 -19.95
C LEU A 408 18.87 -6.91 -19.35
N LEU A 409 19.51 -6.77 -18.19
CA LEU A 409 19.67 -5.48 -17.51
C LEU A 409 20.59 -4.51 -18.28
N VAL A 410 21.65 -5.04 -18.93
CA VAL A 410 22.65 -4.24 -19.64
C VAL A 410 22.27 -4.07 -21.12
N GLY A 411 21.30 -4.84 -21.61
CA GLY A 411 20.82 -4.79 -22.99
C GLY A 411 20.04 -3.50 -23.32
N GLY A 412 19.84 -3.26 -24.62
CA GLY A 412 19.04 -2.14 -25.10
C GLY A 412 19.48 -0.79 -24.53
N ASP A 413 18.56 -0.04 -23.95
CA ASP A 413 18.80 1.23 -23.27
C ASP A 413 19.10 1.12 -21.77
N GLY A 414 19.15 -0.12 -21.24
CA GLY A 414 19.40 -0.41 -19.81
C GLY A 414 18.23 -0.16 -18.87
N ARG A 415 17.03 0.01 -19.40
CA ARG A 415 15.81 0.27 -18.63
C ARG A 415 14.94 -0.97 -18.44
N THR A 416 15.46 -2.14 -18.76
CA THR A 416 14.75 -3.40 -18.46
C THR A 416 14.45 -3.50 -16.97
N ILE A 417 13.19 -3.75 -16.65
CA ILE A 417 12.73 -4.04 -15.27
C ILE A 417 12.49 -5.55 -15.18
N LEU A 418 13.17 -6.18 -14.21
CA LEU A 418 12.90 -7.54 -13.81
C LEU A 418 11.86 -7.53 -12.69
N PHE A 419 10.88 -8.41 -12.79
CA PHE A 419 9.76 -8.58 -11.89
C PHE A 419 9.93 -9.88 -11.10
N HIS A 420 9.99 -9.81 -9.77
CA HIS A 420 10.19 -10.96 -8.90
C HIS A 420 9.01 -11.13 -7.94
N PRO A 421 8.00 -11.95 -8.27
CA PRO A 421 6.90 -12.24 -7.37
C PRO A 421 7.40 -13.03 -6.15
N GLY A 422 7.14 -12.49 -4.94
CA GLY A 422 7.47 -13.11 -3.66
C GLY A 422 6.28 -13.77 -3.00
N ALA A 423 5.06 -13.28 -3.30
CA ALA A 423 3.81 -13.83 -2.78
C ALA A 423 2.65 -13.62 -3.76
N ASN A 424 1.56 -14.35 -3.52
CA ASN A 424 0.31 -14.32 -4.30
C ASN A 424 0.46 -14.73 -5.77
N TYR A 425 1.54 -15.46 -6.09
CA TYR A 425 1.79 -15.98 -7.44
C TYR A 425 2.53 -17.32 -7.41
N THR A 426 2.17 -18.20 -6.48
CA THR A 426 2.76 -19.54 -6.33
C THR A 426 2.49 -20.36 -7.59
N ASP A 427 3.52 -21.09 -8.05
CA ASP A 427 3.49 -21.90 -9.27
C ASP A 427 3.10 -21.13 -10.54
N CYS A 428 3.42 -19.85 -10.61
CA CYS A 428 3.02 -18.95 -11.71
C CYS A 428 1.50 -18.96 -11.95
N SER A 429 0.72 -18.99 -10.87
CA SER A 429 -0.73 -19.06 -10.88
C SER A 429 -1.36 -18.01 -9.98
N ASP A 430 -2.42 -17.40 -10.45
CA ASP A 430 -3.26 -16.47 -9.68
C ASP A 430 -4.42 -17.16 -8.94
N ALA A 431 -4.50 -18.49 -8.98
CA ALA A 431 -5.64 -19.25 -8.45
C ALA A 431 -5.82 -19.07 -6.94
N ASN A 432 -4.72 -19.12 -6.16
CA ASN A 432 -4.77 -18.92 -4.72
C ASN A 432 -5.17 -17.47 -4.37
N MET A 433 -4.62 -16.50 -5.08
CA MET A 433 -5.01 -15.09 -4.94
C MET A 433 -6.49 -14.88 -5.26
N ALA A 434 -7.01 -15.50 -6.33
CA ALA A 434 -8.43 -15.47 -6.69
C ALA A 434 -9.32 -16.05 -5.58
N ALA A 435 -8.88 -17.12 -4.91
CA ALA A 435 -9.61 -17.72 -3.80
C ALA A 435 -9.61 -16.78 -2.58
N MET A 436 -8.45 -16.20 -2.22
CA MET A 436 -8.35 -15.22 -1.12
C MET A 436 -9.19 -13.98 -1.39
N LEU A 437 -9.17 -13.43 -2.61
CA LEU A 437 -9.97 -12.24 -2.96
C LEU A 437 -11.48 -12.46 -2.83
N ARG A 438 -11.98 -13.68 -3.10
CA ARG A 438 -13.41 -14.02 -3.02
C ARG A 438 -13.89 -14.37 -1.62
N ASP A 439 -12.99 -14.57 -0.67
CA ASP A 439 -13.39 -14.89 0.70
C ASP A 439 -14.08 -13.68 1.34
N PRO A 440 -15.27 -13.83 1.95
CA PRO A 440 -16.03 -12.72 2.53
C PRO A 440 -15.35 -12.07 3.76
N ASN A 441 -14.35 -12.73 4.31
CA ASN A 441 -13.58 -12.26 5.46
C ASN A 441 -12.29 -11.53 5.06
N THR A 442 -12.06 -11.31 3.77
CA THR A 442 -10.90 -10.53 3.29
C THR A 442 -11.30 -9.13 2.85
N VAL A 443 -10.31 -8.30 2.67
CA VAL A 443 -10.42 -6.95 2.11
C VAL A 443 -9.27 -6.71 1.15
N ILE A 444 -9.55 -6.11 0.00
CA ILE A 444 -8.51 -5.70 -0.94
C ILE A 444 -7.78 -4.47 -0.37
N ALA A 445 -6.46 -4.57 -0.25
CA ALA A 445 -5.58 -3.54 0.28
C ALA A 445 -4.15 -3.74 -0.23
N LEU A 446 -3.16 -3.18 0.46
CA LEU A 446 -1.73 -3.31 0.20
C LEU A 446 -1.31 -2.56 -1.08
N GLY A 447 -1.71 -1.28 -1.16
CA GLY A 447 -1.23 -0.38 -2.21
C GLY A 447 0.16 0.15 -1.94
N ASP A 448 0.59 0.18 -0.67
CA ASP A 448 1.89 0.64 -0.19
C ASP A 448 2.33 1.97 -0.81
N GLY A 449 1.35 2.83 -1.13
CA GLY A 449 1.63 4.18 -1.65
C GLY A 449 2.43 4.99 -0.63
N GLY A 450 3.45 5.71 -1.09
CA GLY A 450 4.35 6.50 -0.23
C GLY A 450 5.53 5.70 0.34
N ALA A 451 5.69 4.43 -0.06
CA ALA A 451 6.76 3.55 0.36
C ALA A 451 7.48 2.88 -0.83
N HIS A 452 8.56 2.18 -0.52
CA HIS A 452 9.30 1.30 -1.43
C HIS A 452 9.64 1.99 -2.76
N TYR A 453 10.07 3.23 -2.65
CA TYR A 453 10.18 4.19 -3.76
C TYR A 453 10.97 3.67 -4.97
N GLY A 454 11.92 2.81 -4.78
CA GLY A 454 12.69 2.21 -5.87
C GLY A 454 12.50 0.71 -6.07
N LEU A 455 11.50 0.10 -5.39
CA LEU A 455 11.31 -1.35 -5.36
C LEU A 455 9.97 -1.81 -5.89
N ILE A 456 8.88 -1.06 -5.66
CA ILE A 456 7.53 -1.45 -6.06
C ILE A 456 6.75 -0.26 -6.62
N CYS A 457 5.60 -0.54 -7.23
CA CYS A 457 4.61 0.45 -7.63
C CYS A 457 3.19 -0.12 -7.43
N ASP A 458 2.89 -0.61 -6.22
CA ASP A 458 1.69 -1.39 -5.91
C ASP A 458 0.44 -0.52 -5.76
N ALA A 459 0.57 0.79 -5.55
CA ALA A 459 -0.54 1.75 -5.53
C ALA A 459 -1.43 1.73 -6.79
N SER A 460 -0.93 1.16 -7.90
CA SER A 460 -1.72 0.93 -9.12
C SER A 460 -2.69 -0.26 -9.02
N TYR A 461 -2.76 -0.95 -7.87
CA TYR A 461 -3.58 -2.15 -7.70
C TYR A 461 -5.08 -1.91 -7.95
N THR A 462 -5.58 -0.72 -7.68
CA THR A 462 -6.99 -0.37 -7.92
C THR A 462 -7.32 -0.39 -9.41
N THR A 463 -6.44 0.17 -10.23
CA THR A 463 -6.55 0.10 -11.70
C THR A 463 -6.37 -1.33 -12.19
N HIS A 464 -5.38 -2.07 -11.65
CA HIS A 464 -5.14 -3.46 -11.99
C HIS A 464 -6.35 -4.36 -11.64
N ALA A 465 -7.02 -4.12 -10.53
CA ALA A 465 -8.22 -4.86 -10.16
C ALA A 465 -9.33 -4.73 -11.22
N LEU A 466 -9.54 -3.53 -11.74
CA LEU A 466 -10.54 -3.28 -12.79
C LEU A 466 -10.08 -3.80 -14.17
N THR A 467 -8.80 -3.68 -14.50
CA THR A 467 -8.31 -4.16 -15.80
C THR A 467 -8.17 -5.68 -15.81
N TYR A 468 -7.39 -6.23 -14.89
CA TYR A 468 -7.10 -7.67 -14.89
C TYR A 468 -8.28 -8.51 -14.40
N TRP A 469 -8.69 -8.33 -13.15
CA TRP A 469 -9.69 -9.22 -12.52
C TRP A 469 -11.08 -9.11 -13.13
N MET A 470 -11.49 -7.92 -13.54
CA MET A 470 -12.81 -7.70 -14.10
C MET A 470 -12.84 -7.88 -15.62
N ARG A 471 -11.77 -7.47 -16.38
CA ARG A 471 -11.79 -7.41 -17.83
C ARG A 471 -10.92 -8.46 -18.53
N ASP A 472 -9.62 -8.54 -18.19
CA ASP A 472 -8.61 -9.19 -19.05
C ASP A 472 -8.23 -10.61 -18.63
N ARG A 473 -8.59 -11.05 -17.42
CA ARG A 473 -8.27 -12.37 -16.90
C ARG A 473 -8.83 -13.48 -17.78
N LYS A 474 -7.98 -14.46 -18.13
CA LYS A 474 -8.34 -15.64 -18.94
C LYS A 474 -9.08 -16.71 -18.12
N GLY A 475 -9.63 -16.51 -17.07
CA GLY A 475 -10.41 -17.44 -16.24
C GLY A 475 -11.73 -16.81 -15.84
N GLU A 476 -12.26 -17.28 -14.74
CA GLU A 476 -13.41 -16.64 -14.12
C GLU A 476 -13.08 -15.23 -13.68
N ARG A 477 -13.80 -14.26 -14.19
CA ARG A 477 -13.65 -12.83 -13.87
C ARG A 477 -14.45 -12.46 -12.64
N LEU A 478 -14.03 -11.38 -11.97
CA LEU A 478 -14.80 -10.83 -10.87
C LEU A 478 -15.90 -9.88 -11.41
N PRO A 479 -17.13 -9.93 -10.88
CA PRO A 479 -18.20 -9.03 -11.31
C PRO A 479 -17.84 -7.55 -11.05
N LEU A 480 -18.18 -6.66 -11.99
CA LEU A 480 -17.85 -5.23 -11.89
C LEU A 480 -18.39 -4.60 -10.60
N GLY A 481 -19.65 -4.81 -10.27
CA GLY A 481 -20.25 -4.27 -9.04
C GLY A 481 -19.53 -4.73 -7.78
N TRP A 482 -19.21 -6.03 -7.72
CA TRP A 482 -18.44 -6.60 -6.62
C TRP A 482 -17.02 -6.00 -6.54
N THR A 483 -16.31 -5.91 -7.67
CA THR A 483 -14.94 -5.37 -7.71
C THR A 483 -14.91 -3.92 -7.21
N VAL A 484 -15.85 -3.08 -7.67
CA VAL A 484 -15.97 -1.69 -7.20
C VAL A 484 -16.27 -1.64 -5.70
N GLN A 485 -17.18 -2.50 -5.19
CA GLN A 485 -17.45 -2.58 -3.74
C GLN A 485 -16.19 -2.91 -2.95
N GLN A 486 -15.35 -3.84 -3.42
CA GLN A 486 -14.09 -4.24 -2.76
C GLN A 486 -13.01 -3.14 -2.82
N LEU A 487 -13.12 -2.18 -3.70
CA LEU A 487 -12.22 -1.02 -3.79
C LEU A 487 -12.76 0.23 -3.07
N THR A 488 -13.99 0.20 -2.56
CA THR A 488 -14.70 1.39 -2.05
C THR A 488 -15.33 1.16 -0.67
N ASP A 489 -16.55 0.63 -0.60
CA ASP A 489 -17.32 0.47 0.65
C ASP A 489 -16.68 -0.53 1.61
N THR A 490 -16.18 -1.66 1.10
CA THR A 490 -15.57 -2.71 1.95
C THR A 490 -14.35 -2.20 2.71
N PRO A 491 -13.30 -1.62 2.08
CA PRO A 491 -12.15 -1.08 2.80
C PRO A 491 -12.52 0.13 3.67
N ALA A 492 -13.42 1.02 3.21
CA ALA A 492 -13.87 2.14 4.04
C ALA A 492 -14.49 1.67 5.36
N ARG A 493 -15.40 0.69 5.30
CA ARG A 493 -16.02 0.12 6.51
C ARG A 493 -15.05 -0.63 7.39
N ALA A 494 -14.06 -1.32 6.81
CA ALA A 494 -13.07 -2.06 7.56
C ALA A 494 -12.29 -1.17 8.53
N VAL A 495 -12.14 0.13 8.22
CA VAL A 495 -11.43 1.11 9.06
C VAL A 495 -12.37 2.15 9.69
N GLY A 496 -13.68 1.90 9.66
CA GLY A 496 -14.69 2.74 10.33
C GLY A 496 -15.04 4.03 9.58
N LEU A 497 -14.80 4.12 8.27
CA LEU A 497 -15.16 5.27 7.43
C LEU A 497 -16.50 5.02 6.71
N GLY A 498 -17.62 5.06 7.44
CA GLY A 498 -18.95 4.75 6.92
C GLY A 498 -19.59 5.87 6.06
N ASP A 499 -18.98 7.05 5.95
CA ASP A 499 -19.51 8.20 5.21
C ASP A 499 -19.10 8.27 3.73
N ARG A 500 -18.32 7.29 3.25
CA ARG A 500 -17.76 7.22 1.89
C ARG A 500 -17.81 5.82 1.30
N GLY A 501 -17.39 5.66 0.05
CA GLY A 501 -17.36 4.36 -0.65
C GLY A 501 -18.67 3.98 -1.30
N ARG A 502 -19.70 4.86 -1.29
CA ARG A 502 -21.01 4.64 -1.96
C ARG A 502 -21.48 5.87 -2.70
N LEU A 503 -22.13 5.66 -3.85
CA LEU A 503 -22.90 6.69 -4.55
C LEU A 503 -24.36 6.65 -4.07
N SER A 504 -24.59 7.24 -2.89
CA SER A 504 -25.93 7.32 -2.28
C SER A 504 -26.11 8.69 -1.62
N PRO A 505 -27.34 9.25 -1.59
CA PRO A 505 -27.57 10.55 -0.97
C PRO A 505 -27.02 10.64 0.46
N GLY A 506 -26.37 11.77 0.75
CA GLY A 506 -25.73 12.03 2.04
C GLY A 506 -24.28 11.55 2.17
N TYR A 507 -23.82 10.60 1.35
CA TYR A 507 -22.41 10.17 1.32
C TYR A 507 -21.51 11.28 0.80
N LYS A 508 -20.24 11.27 1.20
CA LYS A 508 -19.22 12.18 0.67
C LYS A 508 -19.13 12.02 -0.86
N ALA A 509 -19.03 13.12 -1.56
CA ALA A 509 -18.99 13.13 -3.02
C ALA A 509 -17.58 12.87 -3.55
N ASP A 510 -17.09 11.67 -3.30
CA ASP A 510 -15.86 11.12 -3.87
C ASP A 510 -16.25 10.17 -5.01
N LEU A 511 -15.85 10.49 -6.25
CA LEU A 511 -16.27 9.78 -7.45
C LEU A 511 -15.11 9.63 -8.43
N ASN A 512 -15.17 8.55 -9.23
CA ASN A 512 -14.40 8.40 -10.46
C ASN A 512 -15.33 8.30 -11.67
N VAL A 513 -14.95 8.93 -12.77
CA VAL A 513 -15.54 8.76 -14.09
C VAL A 513 -14.48 8.05 -14.95
N ILE A 514 -14.79 6.84 -15.40
CA ILE A 514 -13.80 5.90 -15.95
C ILE A 514 -14.24 5.38 -17.31
N ASP A 515 -13.36 5.47 -18.28
CA ASP A 515 -13.46 4.77 -19.56
C ASP A 515 -12.85 3.37 -19.38
N LEU A 516 -13.70 2.38 -19.08
CA LEU A 516 -13.25 1.02 -18.76
C LEU A 516 -12.57 0.33 -19.95
N ASP A 517 -12.92 0.67 -21.17
CA ASP A 517 -12.33 0.08 -22.38
C ASP A 517 -10.88 0.57 -22.58
N ARG A 518 -10.62 1.84 -22.22
CA ARG A 518 -9.29 2.46 -22.31
C ARG A 518 -8.49 2.36 -21.01
N LEU A 519 -9.10 1.83 -19.94
CA LEU A 519 -8.43 1.75 -18.66
C LEU A 519 -7.20 0.82 -18.75
N GLY A 520 -6.05 1.34 -18.33
CA GLY A 520 -4.79 0.63 -18.36
C GLY A 520 -3.74 1.26 -17.46
N VAL A 521 -2.61 0.56 -17.31
CA VAL A 521 -1.43 1.05 -16.58
C VAL A 521 -0.22 1.01 -17.50
N SER A 522 0.62 2.05 -17.46
CA SER A 522 1.93 2.07 -18.13
C SER A 522 2.96 1.23 -17.37
N ALA A 523 4.09 0.93 -17.97
CA ALA A 523 5.24 0.42 -17.23
C ALA A 523 5.69 1.45 -16.19
N PRO A 524 6.10 1.01 -14.97
CA PRO A 524 6.68 1.90 -13.99
C PRO A 524 8.01 2.46 -14.48
N HIS A 525 8.30 3.72 -14.13
CA HIS A 525 9.52 4.40 -14.48
C HIS A 525 10.01 5.31 -13.36
N PRO A 526 11.33 5.52 -13.22
CA PRO A 526 11.89 6.38 -12.19
C PRO A 526 11.63 7.85 -12.49
N VAL A 527 11.21 8.61 -11.46
CA VAL A 527 11.10 10.07 -11.49
C VAL A 527 11.84 10.66 -10.30
N HIS A 528 12.41 11.86 -10.48
CA HIS A 528 13.18 12.59 -9.46
C HIS A 528 12.38 13.81 -9.01
N ASN A 529 11.36 13.62 -8.18
CA ASN A 529 10.44 14.67 -7.75
C ASN A 529 10.19 14.68 -6.23
N LEU A 530 11.08 14.01 -5.47
CA LEU A 530 11.03 14.02 -4.02
C LEU A 530 12.01 15.06 -3.43
N PRO A 531 11.84 15.45 -2.14
CA PRO A 531 12.80 16.31 -1.43
C PRO A 531 14.25 15.84 -1.62
N GLY A 532 15.19 16.78 -1.65
CA GLY A 532 16.61 16.49 -1.90
C GLY A 532 16.91 15.86 -3.27
N GLY A 533 15.99 15.93 -4.23
CA GLY A 533 16.14 15.28 -5.54
C GLY A 533 15.98 13.76 -5.50
N GLY A 534 15.36 13.24 -4.45
CA GLY A 534 15.12 11.81 -4.28
C GLY A 534 14.27 11.22 -5.41
N ARG A 535 14.52 9.94 -5.68
CA ARG A 535 13.88 9.17 -6.75
C ARG A 535 12.74 8.33 -6.20
N ARG A 536 11.68 8.17 -7.00
CA ARG A 536 10.67 7.11 -6.83
C ARG A 536 10.26 6.53 -8.17
N LEU A 537 9.62 5.35 -8.12
CA LEU A 537 8.88 4.81 -9.24
C LEU A 537 7.52 5.50 -9.35
N GLU A 538 7.15 5.86 -10.56
CA GLU A 538 5.82 6.33 -10.93
C GLU A 538 5.23 5.39 -11.99
N GLN A 539 3.95 5.10 -11.86
CA GLN A 539 3.18 4.33 -12.83
C GLN A 539 1.90 5.11 -13.14
N LYS A 540 1.68 5.40 -14.41
CA LYS A 540 0.50 6.17 -14.84
C LYS A 540 -0.65 5.26 -15.21
N ALA A 541 -1.86 5.71 -14.90
CA ALA A 541 -3.08 5.10 -15.41
C ALA A 541 -3.65 5.91 -16.58
N GLU A 542 -4.21 5.21 -17.55
CA GLU A 542 -5.06 5.79 -18.59
C GLU A 542 -6.52 5.41 -18.31
N GLY A 543 -7.47 6.16 -18.90
CA GLY A 543 -8.90 5.86 -18.81
C GLY A 543 -9.65 6.59 -17.69
N TYR A 544 -8.98 7.23 -16.72
CA TYR A 544 -9.65 8.10 -15.75
C TYR A 544 -9.97 9.45 -16.39
N ARG A 545 -11.27 9.67 -16.69
CA ARG A 545 -11.77 10.93 -17.28
C ARG A 545 -11.88 12.03 -16.23
N ALA A 546 -12.30 11.68 -15.01
CA ALA A 546 -12.28 12.57 -13.87
C ALA A 546 -12.15 11.79 -12.57
N THR A 547 -11.40 12.34 -11.61
CA THR A 547 -11.44 11.96 -10.19
C THR A 547 -11.92 13.17 -9.40
N ILE A 548 -12.91 12.96 -8.54
CA ILE A 548 -13.62 13.99 -7.79
C ILE A 548 -13.50 13.67 -6.31
N VAL A 549 -13.12 14.64 -5.49
CA VAL A 549 -12.99 14.53 -4.03
C VAL A 549 -13.82 15.64 -3.39
N GLY A 550 -14.78 15.26 -2.55
CA GLY A 550 -15.68 16.22 -1.91
C GLY A 550 -16.39 17.12 -2.92
N GLY A 551 -16.75 16.60 -4.10
CA GLY A 551 -17.44 17.32 -5.16
C GLY A 551 -16.55 18.25 -6.00
N GLN A 552 -15.23 18.26 -5.81
CA GLN A 552 -14.29 19.04 -6.62
C GLN A 552 -13.47 18.09 -7.51
N VAL A 553 -13.32 18.43 -8.78
CA VAL A 553 -12.50 17.65 -9.72
C VAL A 553 -11.03 17.87 -9.40
N THR A 554 -10.34 16.84 -8.92
CA THR A 554 -8.89 16.88 -8.60
C THR A 554 -8.04 16.45 -9.77
N TYR A 555 -8.53 15.51 -10.59
CA TYR A 555 -7.87 15.08 -11.83
C TYR A 555 -8.87 15.07 -12.98
N ARG A 556 -8.41 15.49 -14.15
CA ARG A 556 -9.16 15.46 -15.41
C ARG A 556 -8.27 14.90 -16.51
N ASP A 557 -8.72 13.83 -17.18
CA ASP A 557 -7.96 13.09 -18.20
C ASP A 557 -6.51 12.77 -17.77
N GLY A 558 -6.34 12.34 -16.50
CA GLY A 558 -5.06 12.02 -15.89
C GLY A 558 -4.23 13.23 -15.43
N ALA A 559 -4.65 14.46 -15.74
CA ALA A 559 -3.93 15.68 -15.34
C ALA A 559 -4.51 16.26 -14.01
N PHE A 560 -3.61 16.63 -13.09
CA PHE A 560 -3.98 17.33 -11.86
C PHE A 560 -4.51 18.73 -12.15
N THR A 561 -5.67 19.09 -11.55
CA THR A 561 -6.35 20.36 -11.82
C THR A 561 -5.87 21.52 -10.94
N GLY A 562 -5.11 21.24 -9.90
CA GLY A 562 -4.73 22.20 -8.87
C GLY A 562 -5.69 22.23 -7.67
N ALA A 563 -6.81 21.50 -7.70
CA ALA A 563 -7.76 21.48 -6.59
C ALA A 563 -7.25 20.61 -5.42
N LEU A 564 -7.28 21.15 -4.22
CA LEU A 564 -6.82 20.52 -2.98
C LEU A 564 -7.95 20.42 -1.93
N PRO A 565 -9.03 19.69 -2.21
CA PRO A 565 -10.17 19.54 -1.30
C PRO A 565 -9.87 18.57 -0.14
N GLY A 566 -8.89 17.70 -0.30
CA GLY A 566 -8.56 16.64 0.65
C GLY A 566 -8.09 17.15 2.01
N ARG A 567 -8.41 16.41 3.06
CA ARG A 567 -8.18 16.77 4.46
C ARG A 567 -7.80 15.54 5.27
N LEU A 568 -7.14 15.77 6.41
CA LEU A 568 -7.01 14.75 7.44
C LEU A 568 -8.41 14.35 7.96
N VAL A 569 -8.72 13.07 7.87
CA VAL A 569 -9.93 12.48 8.46
C VAL A 569 -9.59 12.01 9.87
N ARG A 570 -10.17 12.68 10.88
CA ARG A 570 -9.97 12.34 12.29
C ARG A 570 -11.11 11.47 12.80
N GLY A 571 -10.77 10.27 13.26
CA GLY A 571 -11.69 9.31 13.85
C GLY A 571 -12.69 8.68 12.88
N ALA A 572 -13.40 7.69 13.35
CA ALA A 572 -14.42 6.98 12.60
C ALA A 572 -15.54 7.94 12.13
N ARG A 573 -16.17 7.60 11.01
CA ARG A 573 -17.29 8.32 10.39
C ARG A 573 -18.51 7.42 10.29
N ASN A 574 -19.62 7.87 10.81
CA ASN A 574 -20.90 7.18 10.61
C ASN A 574 -21.42 7.42 9.21
N GLY A 575 -22.10 6.44 8.64
CA GLY A 575 -22.85 6.61 7.40
C GLY A 575 -23.99 7.61 7.57
N PRO A 576 -24.52 8.15 6.46
CA PRO A 576 -25.76 8.93 6.49
C PRO A 576 -26.90 8.12 7.11
N SER A 577 -27.73 8.80 7.91
CA SER A 577 -28.94 8.22 8.53
C SER A 577 -30.07 8.05 7.52
#